data_e6678d4aebef90d1ceb1606c72422166
#
_entry.id   e6678d4aebef90d1ceb1606c72422166
#
_cell.length_a   1.000
_cell.length_b   1.000
_cell.length_c   1.000
_cell.angle_alpha   90.00
_cell.angle_beta   90.00
_cell.angle_gamma   90.00
#
_symmetry.space_group_name_H-M   'P 1'
#
loop_
_entity.id
_entity.type
_entity.pdbx_description
1 polymer ?
#
loop_
_entity_poly.entity_id
_entity_poly.type
_entity_poly.pdbx_seq_one_letter_code
_entity_poly.pdbx_strand_id
1 'polypeptide(L)'
;GIAIVPQELSFISYFTVAENIFYGEEPTRPLPLLIDWKKLYTACDEKLKELKIDLPSKMQAGKLNVSDQQMMVIARVLAKNANIIIMDEPTARLGHGEVTKLLKYIQYLKTCGKTIIYISHRLEEIFEICDTITVLRDGETIQTAPTSQMDSDKLINLMVNRQIKVNTTRTRKSSIGETVLSVKGLSKKGVLRDVSFEVHKGEILGMFGLVGAGRTEAVRAMLGVDRYDTAEIRLDSKPVVFKNIGQALAAGVALVPEERRKQGILPNTPIYKNVSICNLKALSRLGLIDKKKELEYAKHCTEILGVACSSVFQNVGNLSGGNQQKVVISKYIDRNIRVLILDEPTRGIDVGAKDQIYEIIEGLAQQGMAVIVISSEIPELQLMCDRICVMSQGKVTTVIDRSDFADSDNILRNAIGI
;
A
#
# COMPACT_ATOMS: atom_id res chain seq x y z
N GLY A 1 19.83 -21.78 -14.26
CA GLY A 1 19.79 -22.19 -12.89
C GLY A 1 19.29 -21.17 -11.87
N ILE A 2 19.20 -19.85 -12.20
CA ILE A 2 18.69 -18.80 -11.30
C ILE A 2 17.42 -18.20 -11.91
N ALA A 3 16.39 -18.02 -11.10
CA ALA A 3 15.15 -17.34 -11.49
C ALA A 3 14.72 -16.32 -10.44
N ILE A 4 14.01 -15.26 -10.86
CA ILE A 4 13.56 -14.18 -10.01
C ILE A 4 12.03 -14.01 -10.09
N VAL A 5 11.40 -13.87 -8.93
CA VAL A 5 10.04 -13.34 -8.77
C VAL A 5 10.19 -11.87 -8.38
N PRO A 6 9.92 -10.92 -9.28
CA PRO A 6 10.12 -9.50 -9.01
C PRO A 6 8.99 -8.94 -8.14
N GLN A 7 9.27 -7.84 -7.43
CA GLN A 7 8.32 -7.11 -6.58
C GLN A 7 7.09 -6.61 -7.37
N GLU A 8 7.30 -6.09 -8.58
CA GLU A 8 6.21 -5.71 -9.47
C GLU A 8 5.84 -6.89 -10.38
N LEU A 9 4.54 -7.24 -10.39
CA LEU A 9 4.03 -8.30 -11.26
C LEU A 9 4.29 -7.97 -12.72
N SER A 10 5.23 -8.68 -13.34
CA SER A 10 5.51 -8.56 -14.77
C SER A 10 4.88 -9.72 -15.53
N PHE A 11 3.72 -9.48 -16.14
CA PHE A 11 3.02 -10.43 -16.99
C PHE A 11 2.27 -9.72 -18.11
N ILE A 12 1.88 -10.47 -19.15
CA ILE A 12 1.14 -9.93 -20.28
C ILE A 12 -0.35 -10.19 -20.03
N SER A 13 -1.11 -9.12 -19.75
CA SER A 13 -2.50 -9.20 -19.26
C SER A 13 -3.48 -9.88 -20.23
N TYR A 14 -3.26 -9.74 -21.53
CA TYR A 14 -4.12 -10.34 -22.56
C TYR A 14 -3.69 -11.76 -22.99
N PHE A 15 -2.54 -12.24 -22.51
CA PHE A 15 -2.14 -13.64 -22.66
C PHE A 15 -2.88 -14.51 -21.64
N THR A 16 -3.05 -15.78 -21.98
CA THR A 16 -3.55 -16.79 -21.05
C THR A 16 -2.52 -17.11 -19.97
N VAL A 17 -2.96 -17.78 -18.91
CA VAL A 17 -2.08 -18.30 -17.86
C VAL A 17 -0.98 -19.17 -18.46
N ALA A 18 -1.34 -20.09 -19.39
CA ALA A 18 -0.38 -20.98 -20.04
C ALA A 18 0.66 -20.22 -20.87
N GLU A 19 0.25 -19.22 -21.64
CA GLU A 19 1.18 -18.38 -22.41
C GLU A 19 2.12 -17.59 -21.51
N ASN A 20 1.65 -17.09 -20.37
CA ASN A 20 2.50 -16.39 -19.41
C ASN A 20 3.51 -17.32 -18.72
N ILE A 21 3.11 -18.54 -18.35
CA ILE A 21 3.98 -19.52 -17.68
C ILE A 21 5.09 -20.01 -18.61
N PHE A 22 4.77 -20.32 -19.85
CA PHE A 22 5.70 -20.87 -20.83
C PHE A 22 6.25 -19.83 -21.80
N TYR A 23 6.13 -18.54 -21.48
CA TYR A 23 6.60 -17.46 -22.34
C TYR A 23 8.08 -17.62 -22.72
N GLY A 24 8.31 -17.71 -24.06
CA GLY A 24 9.62 -17.96 -24.66
C GLY A 24 10.06 -19.44 -24.67
N GLU A 25 9.23 -20.35 -24.19
CA GLU A 25 9.45 -21.81 -24.16
C GLU A 25 8.21 -22.56 -24.66
N GLU A 26 7.40 -21.92 -25.53
CA GLU A 26 6.16 -22.50 -26.03
C GLU A 26 6.45 -23.73 -26.91
N PRO A 27 5.75 -24.86 -26.68
CA PRO A 27 5.92 -26.04 -27.51
C PRO A 27 5.48 -25.74 -28.93
N THR A 28 6.33 -26.04 -29.92
CA THR A 28 6.07 -25.82 -31.33
C THR A 28 5.69 -27.15 -32.04
N ARG A 29 4.96 -27.04 -33.12
CA ARG A 29 4.72 -28.13 -34.06
C ARG A 29 6.00 -28.44 -34.86
N PRO A 30 6.04 -29.56 -35.64
CA PRO A 30 7.21 -29.86 -36.48
C PRO A 30 7.65 -28.73 -37.42
N LEU A 31 6.73 -27.81 -37.77
CA LEU A 31 7.03 -26.52 -38.38
C LEU A 31 7.27 -25.50 -37.23
N PRO A 32 8.51 -25.00 -37.02
CA PRO A 32 8.87 -24.24 -35.85
C PRO A 32 8.23 -22.84 -35.75
N LEU A 33 7.40 -22.46 -36.71
CA LEU A 33 6.66 -21.19 -36.75
C LEU A 33 5.27 -21.25 -36.09
N LEU A 34 4.79 -22.45 -35.70
CA LEU A 34 3.45 -22.61 -35.17
C LEU A 34 3.48 -23.21 -33.76
N ILE A 35 2.84 -22.52 -32.82
CA ILE A 35 2.66 -23.01 -31.46
C ILE A 35 1.70 -24.20 -31.45
N ASP A 36 2.04 -25.25 -30.71
CA ASP A 36 1.14 -26.36 -30.42
C ASP A 36 0.30 -26.07 -29.20
N TRP A 37 -0.79 -25.36 -29.38
CA TRP A 37 -1.70 -24.94 -28.33
C TRP A 37 -2.18 -26.08 -27.43
N LYS A 38 -2.42 -27.26 -28.01
CA LYS A 38 -2.87 -28.41 -27.22
C LYS A 38 -1.79 -28.89 -26.27
N LYS A 39 -0.56 -29.00 -26.76
CA LYS A 39 0.59 -29.36 -25.91
C LYS A 39 0.86 -28.28 -24.83
N LEU A 40 0.75 -26.99 -25.20
CA LEU A 40 0.95 -25.87 -24.28
C LEU A 40 0.00 -25.95 -23.09
N TYR A 41 -1.31 -26.08 -23.35
CA TYR A 41 -2.30 -26.16 -22.27
C TYR A 41 -2.14 -27.45 -21.45
N THR A 42 -1.87 -28.59 -22.06
CA THR A 42 -1.66 -29.84 -21.34
C THR A 42 -0.43 -29.75 -20.44
N ALA A 43 0.69 -29.25 -20.97
CA ALA A 43 1.92 -29.07 -20.18
C ALA A 43 1.72 -28.06 -19.02
N CYS A 44 0.92 -27.01 -19.25
CA CYS A 44 0.59 -26.04 -18.20
C CYS A 44 -0.26 -26.68 -17.11
N ASP A 45 -1.31 -27.42 -17.45
CA ASP A 45 -2.17 -28.11 -16.48
C ASP A 45 -1.39 -29.15 -15.64
N GLU A 46 -0.51 -29.92 -16.30
CA GLU A 46 0.39 -30.87 -15.61
C GLU A 46 1.33 -30.14 -14.66
N LYS A 47 1.96 -29.05 -15.08
CA LYS A 47 2.88 -28.28 -14.25
C LYS A 47 2.19 -27.61 -13.08
N LEU A 48 1.03 -27.00 -13.29
CA LEU A 48 0.22 -26.42 -12.22
C LEU A 48 -0.18 -27.48 -11.17
N LYS A 49 -0.55 -28.67 -11.64
CA LYS A 49 -0.88 -29.80 -10.75
C LYS A 49 0.34 -30.27 -9.93
N GLU A 50 1.53 -30.40 -10.57
CA GLU A 50 2.79 -30.69 -9.88
C GLU A 50 3.08 -29.67 -8.79
N LEU A 51 2.90 -28.39 -9.11
CA LEU A 51 3.14 -27.27 -8.21
C LEU A 51 2.02 -27.08 -7.15
N LYS A 52 0.94 -27.85 -7.23
CA LYS A 52 -0.27 -27.73 -6.38
C LYS A 52 -0.89 -26.33 -6.43
N ILE A 53 -0.83 -25.69 -7.59
CA ILE A 53 -1.40 -24.38 -7.86
C ILE A 53 -2.69 -24.58 -8.69
N ASP A 54 -3.80 -24.06 -8.17
CA ASP A 54 -5.10 -24.16 -8.85
C ASP A 54 -5.34 -22.87 -9.65
N LEU A 55 -4.99 -22.91 -10.95
CA LEU A 55 -5.19 -21.81 -11.89
C LEU A 55 -5.77 -22.33 -13.21
N PRO A 56 -6.72 -21.63 -13.81
CA PRO A 56 -7.29 -22.00 -15.10
C PRO A 56 -6.34 -21.64 -16.26
N SER A 57 -5.64 -22.62 -16.83
CA SER A 57 -4.59 -22.44 -17.85
C SER A 57 -5.01 -21.60 -19.07
N LYS A 58 -6.30 -21.66 -19.46
CA LYS A 58 -6.86 -20.95 -20.62
C LYS A 58 -7.41 -19.57 -20.32
N MET A 59 -7.49 -19.15 -19.04
CA MET A 59 -7.99 -17.82 -18.68
C MET A 59 -6.95 -16.75 -18.99
N GLN A 60 -7.40 -15.58 -19.46
CA GLN A 60 -6.53 -14.43 -19.61
C GLN A 60 -6.00 -13.95 -18.25
N ALA A 61 -4.70 -13.73 -18.15
CA ALA A 61 -4.04 -13.32 -16.91
C ALA A 61 -4.59 -12.03 -16.30
N GLY A 62 -5.02 -11.08 -17.13
CA GLY A 62 -5.64 -9.84 -16.67
C GLY A 62 -7.02 -10.00 -16.01
N LYS A 63 -7.67 -11.17 -16.14
CA LYS A 63 -8.96 -11.48 -15.50
C LYS A 63 -8.81 -12.18 -14.15
N LEU A 64 -7.60 -12.60 -13.81
CA LEU A 64 -7.30 -13.19 -12.52
C LEU A 64 -7.33 -12.12 -11.43
N ASN A 65 -7.65 -12.50 -10.19
CA ASN A 65 -7.43 -11.64 -9.05
C ASN A 65 -5.93 -11.48 -8.76
N VAL A 66 -5.57 -10.52 -7.91
CA VAL A 66 -4.15 -10.16 -7.65
C VAL A 66 -3.36 -11.35 -7.09
N SER A 67 -3.97 -12.17 -6.23
CA SER A 67 -3.35 -13.36 -5.67
C SER A 67 -3.03 -14.41 -6.73
N ASP A 68 -4.01 -14.69 -7.59
CA ASP A 68 -3.83 -15.66 -8.68
C ASP A 68 -2.80 -15.18 -9.70
N GLN A 69 -2.74 -13.86 -9.96
CA GLN A 69 -1.68 -13.27 -10.79
C GLN A 69 -0.30 -13.48 -10.16
N GLN A 70 -0.17 -13.31 -8.85
CA GLN A 70 1.08 -13.57 -8.12
C GLN A 70 1.47 -15.05 -8.21
N MET A 71 0.51 -15.96 -7.97
CA MET A 71 0.73 -17.40 -8.07
C MET A 71 1.11 -17.83 -9.49
N MET A 72 0.55 -17.20 -10.53
CA MET A 72 0.94 -17.43 -11.92
C MET A 72 2.39 -17.02 -12.18
N VAL A 73 2.83 -15.85 -11.68
CA VAL A 73 4.22 -15.40 -11.83
C VAL A 73 5.18 -16.35 -11.11
N ILE A 74 4.82 -16.83 -9.93
CA ILE A 74 5.59 -17.84 -9.19
C ILE A 74 5.64 -19.15 -10.00
N ALA A 75 4.51 -19.62 -10.53
CA ALA A 75 4.44 -20.82 -11.35
C ALA A 75 5.36 -20.73 -12.60
N ARG A 76 5.41 -19.55 -13.24
CA ARG A 76 6.31 -19.29 -14.38
C ARG A 76 7.78 -19.45 -13.98
N VAL A 77 8.18 -18.92 -12.82
CA VAL A 77 9.56 -19.03 -12.32
C VAL A 77 9.92 -20.48 -12.00
N LEU A 78 8.98 -21.21 -11.41
CA LEU A 78 9.17 -22.61 -11.02
C LEU A 78 9.13 -23.56 -12.23
N ALA A 79 8.41 -23.24 -13.28
CA ALA A 79 8.40 -24.02 -14.52
C ALA A 79 9.79 -24.09 -15.16
N LYS A 80 10.64 -23.08 -14.96
CA LYS A 80 12.01 -22.99 -15.50
C LYS A 80 13.06 -23.87 -14.79
N ASN A 81 12.65 -24.76 -13.87
CA ASN A 81 13.51 -25.68 -13.12
C ASN A 81 14.77 -25.03 -12.48
N ALA A 82 14.64 -23.77 -12.06
CA ALA A 82 15.72 -23.07 -11.37
C ALA A 82 16.08 -23.76 -10.06
N ASN A 83 17.37 -23.77 -9.72
CA ASN A 83 17.86 -24.27 -8.43
C ASN A 83 17.95 -23.17 -7.38
N ILE A 84 18.14 -21.92 -7.82
CA ILE A 84 18.16 -20.74 -6.97
C ILE A 84 16.99 -19.84 -7.38
N ILE A 85 16.14 -19.53 -6.43
CA ILE A 85 14.95 -18.71 -6.65
C ILE A 85 15.06 -17.46 -5.78
N ILE A 86 15.07 -16.29 -6.42
CA ILE A 86 15.07 -14.99 -5.74
C ILE A 86 13.62 -14.52 -5.69
N MET A 87 13.11 -14.21 -4.52
CA MET A 87 11.76 -13.68 -4.30
C MET A 87 11.86 -12.29 -3.68
N ASP A 88 11.48 -11.27 -4.44
CA ASP A 88 11.54 -9.87 -4.02
C ASP A 88 10.15 -9.40 -3.59
N GLU A 89 9.95 -9.27 -2.29
CA GLU A 89 8.69 -8.91 -1.63
C GLU A 89 7.45 -9.64 -2.17
N PRO A 90 7.45 -10.98 -2.26
CA PRO A 90 6.40 -11.70 -2.97
C PRO A 90 5.02 -11.63 -2.30
N THR A 91 4.96 -11.18 -1.04
CA THR A 91 3.74 -11.07 -0.22
C THR A 91 3.15 -9.67 -0.18
N ALA A 92 3.79 -8.65 -0.76
CA ALA A 92 3.40 -7.25 -0.64
C ALA A 92 1.96 -6.94 -1.08
N ARG A 93 1.34 -7.81 -1.90
CA ARG A 93 -0.02 -7.64 -2.44
C ARG A 93 -1.00 -8.73 -2.01
N LEU A 94 -0.58 -9.61 -1.11
CA LEU A 94 -1.35 -10.77 -0.69
C LEU A 94 -2.07 -10.51 0.64
N GLY A 95 -3.27 -11.04 0.79
CA GLY A 95 -3.97 -11.10 2.08
C GLY A 95 -3.41 -12.17 3.01
N HIS A 96 -3.74 -12.11 4.29
CA HIS A 96 -3.19 -13.00 5.34
C HIS A 96 -3.27 -14.50 5.00
N GLY A 97 -4.42 -14.97 4.51
CA GLY A 97 -4.62 -16.39 4.13
C GLY A 97 -3.78 -16.82 2.93
N GLU A 98 -3.46 -15.90 2.03
CA GLU A 98 -2.66 -16.13 0.82
C GLU A 98 -1.17 -16.14 1.16
N VAL A 99 -0.73 -15.26 2.06
CA VAL A 99 0.64 -15.25 2.61
C VAL A 99 0.95 -16.61 3.23
N THR A 100 0.08 -17.12 4.11
CA THR A 100 0.26 -18.43 4.74
C THR A 100 0.40 -19.57 3.72
N LYS A 101 -0.37 -19.54 2.63
CA LYS A 101 -0.27 -20.54 1.55
C LYS A 101 1.09 -20.44 0.84
N LEU A 102 1.53 -19.21 0.53
CA LEU A 102 2.82 -18.99 -0.11
C LEU A 102 4.00 -19.44 0.76
N LEU A 103 4.00 -19.09 2.05
CA LEU A 103 5.06 -19.49 2.98
C LEU A 103 5.17 -21.03 3.10
N LYS A 104 4.04 -21.73 3.22
CA LYS A 104 4.00 -23.21 3.19
C LYS A 104 4.56 -23.77 1.88
N TYR A 105 4.28 -23.09 0.77
CA TYR A 105 4.79 -23.50 -0.52
C TYR A 105 6.31 -23.28 -0.61
N ILE A 106 6.84 -22.18 -0.08
CA ILE A 106 8.29 -21.92 0.01
C ILE A 106 8.98 -23.00 0.87
N GLN A 107 8.40 -23.36 2.00
CA GLN A 107 8.91 -24.46 2.83
C GLN A 107 8.95 -25.78 2.05
N TYR A 108 7.91 -26.09 1.28
CA TYR A 108 7.90 -27.27 0.41
C TYR A 108 9.03 -27.23 -0.64
N LEU A 109 9.30 -26.09 -1.27
CA LEU A 109 10.42 -25.95 -2.21
C LEU A 109 11.78 -26.19 -1.55
N LYS A 110 11.96 -25.75 -0.30
CA LYS A 110 13.17 -26.07 0.49
C LYS A 110 13.33 -27.59 0.65
N THR A 111 12.26 -28.33 0.97
CA THR A 111 12.33 -29.80 1.07
C THR A 111 12.64 -30.48 -0.27
N CYS A 112 12.34 -29.81 -1.41
CA CYS A 112 12.71 -30.25 -2.74
C CYS A 112 14.16 -29.88 -3.13
N GLY A 113 14.98 -29.39 -2.19
CA GLY A 113 16.39 -29.04 -2.42
C GLY A 113 16.61 -27.73 -3.17
N LYS A 114 15.58 -26.85 -3.27
CA LYS A 114 15.74 -25.52 -3.88
C LYS A 114 16.36 -24.55 -2.89
N THR A 115 17.26 -23.69 -3.36
CA THR A 115 17.81 -22.56 -2.60
C THR A 115 16.97 -21.33 -2.85
N ILE A 116 16.54 -20.66 -1.78
CA ILE A 116 15.64 -19.50 -1.88
C ILE A 116 16.31 -18.29 -1.24
N ILE A 117 16.40 -17.19 -1.98
CA ILE A 117 16.77 -15.88 -1.47
C ILE A 117 15.47 -15.10 -1.34
N TYR A 118 15.06 -14.87 -0.09
CA TYR A 118 13.79 -14.22 0.22
C TYR A 118 14.03 -12.78 0.70
N ILE A 119 13.58 -11.81 -0.06
CA ILE A 119 13.70 -10.39 0.28
C ILE A 119 12.36 -9.93 0.81
N SER A 120 12.32 -9.48 2.06
CA SER A 120 11.11 -8.96 2.71
C SER A 120 11.50 -7.96 3.80
N HIS A 121 10.60 -7.03 4.07
CA HIS A 121 10.63 -6.17 5.26
C HIS A 121 9.67 -6.66 6.36
N ARG A 122 8.93 -7.74 6.11
CA ARG A 122 8.01 -8.37 7.08
C ARG A 122 8.78 -9.39 7.92
N LEU A 123 9.09 -9.01 9.15
CA LEU A 123 9.94 -9.80 10.04
C LEU A 123 9.34 -11.17 10.35
N GLU A 124 8.02 -11.23 10.54
CA GLU A 124 7.29 -12.49 10.83
C GLU A 124 7.55 -13.54 9.75
N GLU A 125 7.48 -13.14 8.47
CA GLU A 125 7.75 -14.04 7.35
C GLU A 125 9.20 -14.54 7.36
N ILE A 126 10.16 -13.63 7.64
CA ILE A 126 11.59 -13.94 7.70
C ILE A 126 11.87 -14.97 8.79
N PHE A 127 11.34 -14.77 9.99
CA PHE A 127 11.51 -15.69 11.11
C PHE A 127 10.84 -17.06 10.89
N GLU A 128 9.75 -17.11 10.10
CA GLU A 128 9.04 -18.35 9.80
C GLU A 128 9.78 -19.26 8.79
N ILE A 129 10.42 -18.67 7.76
CA ILE A 129 10.91 -19.45 6.62
C ILE A 129 12.42 -19.45 6.42
N CYS A 130 13.14 -18.45 6.93
CA CYS A 130 14.57 -18.27 6.65
C CYS A 130 15.44 -19.01 7.67
N ASP A 131 16.52 -19.63 7.19
CA ASP A 131 17.53 -20.29 8.05
C ASP A 131 18.62 -19.30 8.47
N THR A 132 18.92 -18.33 7.58
CA THR A 132 19.95 -17.31 7.76
C THR A 132 19.40 -15.96 7.32
N ILE A 133 19.71 -14.91 8.06
CA ILE A 133 19.30 -13.53 7.77
C ILE A 133 20.55 -12.71 7.44
N THR A 134 20.51 -11.99 6.33
CA THR A 134 21.50 -10.98 5.96
C THR A 134 20.83 -9.61 5.95
N VAL A 135 21.31 -8.71 6.78
CA VAL A 135 20.83 -7.32 6.82
C VAL A 135 21.64 -6.47 5.86
N LEU A 136 20.94 -5.87 4.91
CA LEU A 136 21.48 -4.91 3.95
C LEU A 136 20.97 -3.50 4.29
N ARG A 137 21.85 -2.51 4.29
CA ARG A 137 21.51 -1.10 4.51
C ARG A 137 22.43 -0.21 3.71
N ASP A 138 21.88 0.77 3.01
CA ASP A 138 22.62 1.74 2.18
C ASP A 138 23.62 1.10 1.19
N GLY A 139 23.29 -0.12 0.71
CA GLY A 139 24.11 -0.90 -0.21
C GLY A 139 25.24 -1.70 0.44
N GLU A 140 25.33 -1.70 1.78
CA GLU A 140 26.33 -2.46 2.54
C GLU A 140 25.70 -3.62 3.32
N THR A 141 26.44 -4.72 3.44
CA THR A 141 26.07 -5.83 4.33
C THR A 141 26.45 -5.48 5.76
N ILE A 142 25.46 -5.28 6.61
CA ILE A 142 25.65 -4.93 8.02
C ILE A 142 25.97 -6.15 8.86
N GLN A 143 25.18 -7.22 8.72
CA GLN A 143 25.36 -8.46 9.45
C GLN A 143 24.71 -9.63 8.72
N THR A 144 25.35 -10.80 8.78
CA THR A 144 24.77 -12.11 8.42
C THR A 144 24.83 -13.02 9.63
N ALA A 145 23.70 -13.63 9.99
CA ALA A 145 23.64 -14.58 11.12
C ALA A 145 22.51 -15.59 10.92
N PRO A 146 22.60 -16.78 11.57
CA PRO A 146 21.48 -17.71 11.66
C PRO A 146 20.25 -17.04 12.28
N THR A 147 19.07 -17.39 11.79
CA THR A 147 17.78 -16.82 12.30
C THR A 147 17.63 -17.05 13.81
N SER A 148 18.11 -18.19 14.33
CA SER A 148 18.07 -18.51 15.76
C SER A 148 18.90 -17.58 16.67
N GLN A 149 19.79 -16.76 16.09
CA GLN A 149 20.62 -15.79 16.81
C GLN A 149 20.11 -14.33 16.66
N MET A 150 18.97 -14.16 16.00
CA MET A 150 18.33 -12.90 15.77
C MET A 150 16.97 -12.86 16.48
N ASP A 151 16.63 -11.71 17.03
CA ASP A 151 15.29 -11.36 17.45
C ASP A 151 14.80 -10.12 16.68
N SER A 152 13.52 -9.82 16.80
CA SER A 152 12.90 -8.71 16.07
C SER A 152 13.54 -7.37 16.40
N ASP A 153 13.84 -7.11 17.67
CA ASP A 153 14.41 -5.82 18.12
C ASP A 153 15.83 -5.63 17.58
N LYS A 154 16.64 -6.68 17.64
CA LYS A 154 18.00 -6.69 17.11
C LYS A 154 17.98 -6.46 15.59
N LEU A 155 17.07 -7.14 14.89
CA LEU A 155 16.96 -7.02 13.43
C LEU A 155 16.54 -5.61 13.02
N ILE A 156 15.54 -5.02 13.68
CA ILE A 156 15.11 -3.63 13.47
C ILE A 156 16.27 -2.66 13.72
N ASN A 157 16.99 -2.81 14.83
CA ASN A 157 18.12 -1.95 15.14
C ASN A 157 19.23 -2.00 14.09
N LEU A 158 19.52 -3.17 13.52
CA LEU A 158 20.49 -3.33 12.44
C LEU A 158 20.01 -2.67 11.13
N MET A 159 18.71 -2.75 10.82
CA MET A 159 18.13 -2.18 9.61
C MET A 159 18.11 -0.65 9.63
N VAL A 160 17.88 0.00 10.78
CA VAL A 160 17.51 1.42 10.84
C VAL A 160 18.63 2.36 11.34
N ASN A 161 19.77 1.86 11.79
CA ASN A 161 20.90 2.67 12.29
C ASN A 161 20.54 3.72 13.38
N ARG A 162 19.46 3.54 14.09
CA ARG A 162 19.10 4.28 15.29
C ARG A 162 18.77 3.26 16.37
N GLN A 163 19.18 3.52 17.61
CA GLN A 163 18.46 2.93 18.74
C GLN A 163 17.03 3.46 18.66
N ILE A 164 16.24 2.88 17.77
CA ILE A 164 14.81 3.03 17.86
C ILE A 164 14.47 2.25 19.13
N LYS A 165 14.33 2.99 20.23
CA LYS A 165 13.34 2.58 21.20
C LYS A 165 12.10 2.41 20.33
N VAL A 166 11.66 1.17 20.12
CA VAL A 166 10.30 0.90 19.68
C VAL A 166 9.46 1.55 20.80
N ASN A 167 9.22 2.83 20.63
CA ASN A 167 8.27 3.54 21.48
C ASN A 167 6.92 2.97 21.05
N THR A 168 6.57 1.82 21.61
CA THR A 168 5.25 1.20 21.53
C THR A 168 4.14 2.15 21.98
N THR A 169 4.51 3.29 22.55
CA THR A 169 3.61 4.37 22.92
C THR A 169 4.21 5.69 22.50
N ARG A 170 3.91 6.14 21.27
CA ARG A 170 4.04 7.57 20.97
C ARG A 170 3.03 8.30 21.86
N THR A 171 3.53 9.00 22.87
CA THR A 171 2.72 9.83 23.76
C THR A 171 2.39 11.14 23.07
N ARG A 172 1.51 11.07 22.06
CA ARG A 172 0.94 12.27 21.50
C ARG A 172 -0.04 12.86 22.53
N LYS A 173 0.17 14.11 22.92
CA LYS A 173 -0.87 14.91 23.59
C LYS A 173 -1.80 15.42 22.48
N SER A 174 -2.82 14.62 22.12
CA SER A 174 -3.84 15.04 21.18
C SER A 174 -4.74 16.09 21.83
N SER A 175 -4.77 17.29 21.28
CA SER A 175 -5.84 18.25 21.55
C SER A 175 -6.92 18.06 20.48
N ILE A 176 -7.78 17.07 20.69
CA ILE A 176 -8.93 16.83 19.81
C ILE A 176 -9.91 17.98 19.98
N GLY A 177 -10.19 18.67 18.88
CA GLY A 177 -11.09 19.82 18.83
C GLY A 177 -12.52 19.47 18.40
N GLU A 178 -13.21 20.42 17.79
CA GLU A 178 -14.56 20.25 17.25
C GLU A 178 -14.62 19.28 16.05
N THR A 179 -15.80 18.76 15.76
CA THR A 179 -16.04 17.89 14.59
C THR A 179 -15.84 18.68 13.30
N VAL A 180 -14.90 18.26 12.46
CA VAL A 180 -14.61 18.86 11.15
C VAL A 180 -15.40 18.17 10.05
N LEU A 181 -15.44 16.83 10.07
CA LEU A 181 -16.16 16.03 9.08
C LEU A 181 -17.08 15.04 9.79
N SER A 182 -18.34 15.00 9.38
CA SER A 182 -19.32 14.02 9.83
C SER A 182 -19.96 13.35 8.61
N VAL A 183 -19.99 12.04 8.59
CA VAL A 183 -20.62 11.21 7.58
C VAL A 183 -21.66 10.34 8.28
N LYS A 184 -22.92 10.39 7.82
CA LYS A 184 -24.03 9.61 8.38
C LYS A 184 -24.79 8.88 7.28
N GLY A 185 -25.07 7.60 7.48
CA GLY A 185 -25.92 6.81 6.61
C GLY A 185 -25.39 6.59 5.19
N LEU A 186 -24.06 6.63 4.99
CA LEU A 186 -23.48 6.43 3.66
C LEU A 186 -23.72 5.01 3.19
N SER A 187 -24.53 4.87 2.14
CA SER A 187 -24.92 3.58 1.58
C SER A 187 -24.73 3.53 0.08
N LYS A 188 -24.23 2.39 -0.41
CA LYS A 188 -24.07 2.07 -1.82
C LYS A 188 -24.45 0.60 -2.02
N LYS A 189 -25.47 0.34 -2.83
CA LYS A 189 -26.02 -1.00 -3.05
C LYS A 189 -24.93 -2.04 -3.32
N GLY A 190 -24.93 -3.10 -2.53
CA GLY A 190 -23.97 -4.22 -2.66
C GLY A 190 -22.57 -3.96 -2.12
N VAL A 191 -22.24 -2.72 -1.68
CA VAL A 191 -20.88 -2.35 -1.26
C VAL A 191 -20.85 -1.73 0.14
N LEU A 192 -21.69 -0.72 0.40
CA LEU A 192 -21.73 0.03 1.67
C LEU A 192 -23.14 -0.01 2.27
N ARG A 193 -23.20 -0.14 3.60
CA ARG A 193 -24.44 -0.30 4.37
C ARG A 193 -24.39 0.59 5.60
N ASP A 194 -24.99 1.79 5.52
CA ASP A 194 -25.16 2.71 6.66
C ASP A 194 -23.82 3.06 7.37
N VAL A 195 -22.80 3.39 6.57
CA VAL A 195 -21.50 3.79 7.10
C VAL A 195 -21.60 5.17 7.72
N SER A 196 -21.27 5.26 9.02
CA SER A 196 -21.33 6.49 9.79
C SER A 196 -20.07 6.65 10.63
N PHE A 197 -19.43 7.83 10.56
CA PHE A 197 -18.24 8.18 11.35
C PHE A 197 -18.05 9.70 11.40
N GLU A 198 -17.24 10.14 12.36
CA GLU A 198 -16.88 11.55 12.55
C GLU A 198 -15.38 11.66 12.78
N VAL A 199 -14.78 12.75 12.30
CA VAL A 199 -13.39 13.10 12.58
C VAL A 199 -13.29 14.54 13.06
N HIS A 200 -12.42 14.77 14.04
CA HIS A 200 -12.29 16.02 14.75
C HIS A 200 -11.01 16.78 14.35
N LYS A 201 -11.00 18.06 14.60
CA LYS A 201 -9.82 18.91 14.39
C LYS A 201 -8.63 18.37 15.21
N GLY A 202 -7.51 18.19 14.54
CA GLY A 202 -6.29 17.69 15.17
C GLY A 202 -6.31 16.19 15.53
N GLU A 203 -7.34 15.44 15.14
CA GLU A 203 -7.46 14.01 15.37
C GLU A 203 -6.80 13.22 14.23
N ILE A 204 -6.25 12.05 14.56
CA ILE A 204 -5.93 10.99 13.61
C ILE A 204 -6.92 9.84 13.85
N LEU A 205 -7.89 9.69 12.95
CA LEU A 205 -8.84 8.60 12.93
C LEU A 205 -8.30 7.46 12.05
N GLY A 206 -8.08 6.28 12.63
CA GLY A 206 -7.77 5.06 11.89
C GLY A 206 -9.04 4.44 11.29
N MET A 207 -8.97 3.93 10.08
CA MET A 207 -10.01 3.06 9.50
C MET A 207 -9.41 1.68 9.25
N PHE A 208 -9.82 0.70 10.04
CA PHE A 208 -9.39 -0.69 9.95
C PHE A 208 -10.47 -1.59 9.34
N GLY A 209 -10.05 -2.68 8.72
CA GLY A 209 -10.92 -3.74 8.21
C GLY A 209 -10.14 -4.67 7.28
N LEU A 210 -10.65 -5.87 7.06
CA LEU A 210 -10.06 -6.83 6.14
C LEU A 210 -10.20 -6.36 4.68
N VAL A 211 -9.47 -7.00 3.78
CA VAL A 211 -9.58 -6.75 2.33
C VAL A 211 -11.05 -6.93 1.90
N GLY A 212 -11.60 -5.91 1.24
CA GLY A 212 -13.00 -5.90 0.83
C GLY A 212 -13.98 -5.42 1.92
N ALA A 213 -13.51 -4.92 3.06
CA ALA A 213 -14.37 -4.37 4.12
C ALA A 213 -15.11 -3.08 3.73
N GLY A 214 -14.73 -2.42 2.62
CA GLY A 214 -15.41 -1.22 2.12
C GLY A 214 -14.77 0.11 2.53
N ARG A 215 -13.58 0.10 3.12
CA ARG A 215 -12.87 1.31 3.62
C ARG A 215 -12.60 2.33 2.52
N THR A 216 -11.85 1.93 1.50
CA THR A 216 -11.52 2.76 0.32
C THR A 216 -12.78 3.17 -0.43
N GLU A 217 -13.76 2.27 -0.57
CA GLU A 217 -15.03 2.53 -1.23
C GLU A 217 -15.85 3.60 -0.48
N ALA A 218 -15.85 3.59 0.86
CA ALA A 218 -16.55 4.59 1.66
C ALA A 218 -15.94 5.99 1.45
N VAL A 219 -14.61 6.10 1.48
CA VAL A 219 -13.91 7.36 1.23
C VAL A 219 -14.11 7.85 -0.20
N ARG A 220 -14.00 6.97 -1.19
CA ARG A 220 -14.20 7.32 -2.60
C ARG A 220 -15.63 7.80 -2.87
N ALA A 221 -16.62 7.14 -2.28
CA ALA A 221 -18.02 7.53 -2.39
C ALA A 221 -18.27 8.89 -1.74
N MET A 222 -17.79 9.12 -0.52
CA MET A 222 -17.89 10.37 0.20
C MET A 222 -17.28 11.55 -0.60
N LEU A 223 -16.16 11.33 -1.29
CA LEU A 223 -15.47 12.36 -2.08
C LEU A 223 -16.03 12.54 -3.50
N GLY A 224 -17.10 11.83 -3.86
CA GLY A 224 -17.73 11.92 -5.18
C GLY A 224 -16.91 11.30 -6.32
N VAL A 225 -15.98 10.41 -6.00
CA VAL A 225 -15.27 9.57 -6.99
C VAL A 225 -16.19 8.47 -7.46
N ASP A 226 -16.87 7.81 -6.51
CA ASP A 226 -17.88 6.80 -6.76
C ASP A 226 -19.28 7.34 -6.43
N ARG A 227 -20.31 6.83 -7.11
CA ARG A 227 -21.71 7.16 -6.77
C ARG A 227 -22.13 6.39 -5.51
N TYR A 228 -23.00 6.99 -4.73
CA TYR A 228 -23.66 6.37 -3.57
C TYR A 228 -25.18 6.63 -3.64
N ASP A 229 -25.95 5.85 -2.88
CA ASP A 229 -27.41 5.94 -2.90
C ASP A 229 -27.90 6.97 -1.87
N THR A 230 -27.40 6.92 -0.64
CA THR A 230 -27.74 7.82 0.45
C THR A 230 -26.53 8.20 1.26
N ALA A 231 -26.46 9.43 1.72
CA ALA A 231 -25.53 9.93 2.73
C ALA A 231 -25.93 11.31 3.22
N GLU A 232 -25.67 11.60 4.48
CA GLU A 232 -25.56 12.95 5.00
C GLU A 232 -24.11 13.25 5.33
N ILE A 233 -23.50 14.17 4.59
CA ILE A 233 -22.09 14.57 4.78
C ILE A 233 -22.07 16.01 5.21
N ARG A 234 -21.37 16.30 6.31
CA ARG A 234 -21.18 17.66 6.84
C ARG A 234 -19.69 17.97 6.97
N LEU A 235 -19.30 19.15 6.53
CA LEU A 235 -17.97 19.72 6.72
C LEU A 235 -18.10 21.03 7.51
N ASP A 236 -17.45 21.13 8.69
CA ASP A 236 -17.65 22.22 9.66
C ASP A 236 -19.15 22.49 9.93
N SER A 237 -19.88 21.44 10.25
CA SER A 237 -21.33 21.43 10.53
C SER A 237 -22.23 21.82 9.33
N LYS A 238 -21.68 22.17 8.17
CA LYS A 238 -22.42 22.53 6.97
C LYS A 238 -22.63 21.32 6.07
N PRO A 239 -23.84 21.08 5.55
CA PRO A 239 -24.07 19.98 4.63
C PRO A 239 -23.32 20.20 3.32
N VAL A 240 -22.68 19.16 2.81
CA VAL A 240 -21.92 19.17 1.57
C VAL A 240 -22.22 17.93 0.74
N VAL A 241 -22.17 18.10 -0.59
CA VAL A 241 -22.23 16.99 -1.55
C VAL A 241 -21.14 17.22 -2.57
N PHE A 242 -20.18 16.30 -2.62
CA PHE A 242 -19.12 16.35 -3.61
C PHE A 242 -19.49 15.55 -4.85
N LYS A 243 -19.45 16.18 -6.03
CA LYS A 243 -19.71 15.53 -7.32
C LYS A 243 -18.45 14.94 -7.95
N ASN A 244 -17.28 15.34 -7.47
CA ASN A 244 -15.97 14.87 -7.90
C ASN A 244 -14.90 15.28 -6.89
N ILE A 245 -13.72 14.65 -7.01
CA ILE A 245 -12.56 14.89 -6.13
C ILE A 245 -12.08 16.35 -6.17
N GLY A 246 -12.24 17.06 -7.28
CA GLY A 246 -11.85 18.47 -7.40
C GLY A 246 -12.68 19.39 -6.50
N GLN A 247 -13.98 19.11 -6.34
CA GLN A 247 -14.86 19.84 -5.42
C GLN A 247 -14.50 19.54 -3.96
N ALA A 248 -14.20 18.29 -3.63
CA ALA A 248 -13.74 17.93 -2.30
C ALA A 248 -12.43 18.64 -1.95
N LEU A 249 -11.47 18.64 -2.88
CA LEU A 249 -10.19 19.34 -2.71
C LEU A 249 -10.38 20.86 -2.56
N ALA A 250 -11.27 21.47 -3.34
CA ALA A 250 -11.59 22.89 -3.21
C ALA A 250 -12.24 23.25 -1.88
N ALA A 251 -12.99 22.31 -1.28
CA ALA A 251 -13.57 22.44 0.06
C ALA A 251 -12.57 22.15 1.19
N GLY A 252 -11.33 21.76 0.88
CA GLY A 252 -10.31 21.45 1.87
C GLY A 252 -10.28 19.98 2.32
N VAL A 253 -10.83 19.06 1.54
CA VAL A 253 -10.75 17.60 1.79
C VAL A 253 -9.88 16.95 0.72
N ALA A 254 -8.76 16.35 1.12
CA ALA A 254 -7.78 15.76 0.22
C ALA A 254 -7.65 14.26 0.43
N LEU A 255 -7.32 13.53 -0.64
CA LEU A 255 -7.07 12.09 -0.63
C LEU A 255 -5.68 11.77 -1.19
N VAL A 256 -4.89 11.06 -0.40
CA VAL A 256 -3.67 10.37 -0.83
C VAL A 256 -4.08 8.92 -1.15
N PRO A 257 -3.99 8.50 -2.42
CA PRO A 257 -4.49 7.19 -2.83
C PRO A 257 -3.52 6.06 -2.48
N GLU A 258 -4.04 4.83 -2.37
CA GLU A 258 -3.28 3.60 -2.13
C GLU A 258 -2.23 3.33 -3.23
N GLU A 259 -2.64 3.38 -4.51
CA GLU A 259 -1.76 3.13 -5.65
C GLU A 259 -0.98 4.39 -6.05
N ARG A 260 0.02 4.80 -5.24
CA ARG A 260 0.76 6.06 -5.46
C ARG A 260 1.34 6.20 -6.87
N ARG A 261 1.88 5.12 -7.47
CA ARG A 261 2.50 5.17 -8.81
C ARG A 261 1.50 5.39 -9.94
N LYS A 262 0.28 4.86 -9.80
CA LYS A 262 -0.76 4.99 -10.82
C LYS A 262 -1.65 6.21 -10.62
N GLN A 263 -1.93 6.58 -9.37
CA GLN A 263 -2.92 7.60 -9.01
C GLN A 263 -2.32 8.79 -8.29
N GLY A 264 -1.20 8.59 -7.57
CA GLY A 264 -0.59 9.59 -6.70
C GLY A 264 0.45 10.46 -7.41
N ILE A 265 1.21 9.96 -8.37
CA ILE A 265 2.30 10.68 -9.04
C ILE A 265 2.24 10.57 -10.55
N LEU A 266 2.93 11.49 -11.23
CA LEU A 266 3.27 11.43 -12.65
C LEU A 266 4.73 10.98 -12.77
N PRO A 267 5.03 9.66 -12.92
CA PRO A 267 6.38 9.11 -12.69
C PRO A 267 7.47 9.73 -13.59
N ASN A 268 7.11 10.03 -14.82
CA ASN A 268 8.03 10.55 -15.85
C ASN A 268 8.12 12.09 -15.86
N THR A 269 7.62 12.75 -14.81
CA THR A 269 7.70 14.22 -14.69
C THR A 269 8.50 14.63 -13.47
N PRO A 270 9.13 15.83 -13.50
CA PRO A 270 9.90 16.36 -12.38
C PRO A 270 9.09 16.46 -11.08
N ILE A 271 9.79 16.39 -9.94
CA ILE A 271 9.23 16.53 -8.61
C ILE A 271 8.43 17.83 -8.48
N TYR A 272 9.01 18.98 -8.94
CA TYR A 272 8.34 20.27 -8.80
C TYR A 272 6.95 20.33 -9.45
N LYS A 273 6.77 19.68 -10.61
CA LYS A 273 5.46 19.58 -11.28
C LYS A 273 4.49 18.69 -10.52
N ASN A 274 5.00 17.60 -9.93
CA ASN A 274 4.18 16.73 -9.10
C ASN A 274 3.68 17.44 -7.84
N VAL A 275 4.52 18.24 -7.20
CA VAL A 275 4.16 19.02 -5.99
C VAL A 275 3.16 20.11 -6.33
N SER A 276 3.39 20.86 -7.41
CA SER A 276 2.58 22.04 -7.76
C SER A 276 1.21 21.73 -8.35
N ILE A 277 1.00 20.51 -8.91
CA ILE A 277 -0.17 20.18 -9.74
C ILE A 277 -1.51 20.44 -9.05
N CYS A 278 -1.59 20.26 -7.73
CA CYS A 278 -2.80 20.54 -6.97
C CYS A 278 -2.97 22.02 -6.62
N ASN A 279 -1.96 22.88 -6.86
CA ASN A 279 -1.95 24.28 -6.47
C ASN A 279 -1.75 25.27 -7.64
N LEU A 280 -1.88 24.81 -8.88
CA LEU A 280 -1.59 25.59 -10.10
C LEU A 280 -2.33 26.93 -10.15
N LYS A 281 -3.58 26.97 -9.66
CA LYS A 281 -4.39 28.21 -9.66
C LYS A 281 -3.73 29.32 -8.83
N ALA A 282 -3.20 28.99 -7.66
CA ALA A 282 -2.51 29.96 -6.79
C ALA A 282 -1.11 30.35 -7.33
N LEU A 283 -0.51 29.46 -8.11
CA LEU A 283 0.81 29.66 -8.74
C LEU A 283 0.72 30.29 -10.13
N SER A 284 -0.49 30.65 -10.58
CA SER A 284 -0.72 31.23 -11.90
C SER A 284 -1.05 32.72 -11.81
N ARG A 285 -0.59 33.49 -12.81
CA ARG A 285 -0.98 34.88 -13.02
C ARG A 285 -1.57 35.02 -14.43
N LEU A 286 -2.78 35.57 -14.55
CA LEU A 286 -3.50 35.69 -15.84
C LEU A 286 -3.60 34.37 -16.64
N GLY A 287 -3.74 33.24 -15.94
CA GLY A 287 -3.83 31.91 -16.57
C GLY A 287 -2.50 31.27 -16.95
N LEU A 288 -1.37 31.94 -16.77
CA LEU A 288 -0.04 31.43 -17.02
C LEU A 288 0.65 31.07 -15.70
N ILE A 289 1.30 29.90 -15.65
CA ILE A 289 2.04 29.47 -14.47
C ILE A 289 3.29 30.31 -14.30
N ASP A 290 3.45 30.95 -13.13
CA ASP A 290 4.68 31.62 -12.73
C ASP A 290 5.72 30.57 -12.32
N LYS A 291 6.65 30.28 -13.24
CA LYS A 291 7.69 29.26 -13.05
C LYS A 291 8.57 29.48 -11.83
N LYS A 292 8.85 30.75 -11.48
CA LYS A 292 9.67 31.08 -10.32
C LYS A 292 8.93 30.72 -9.03
N LYS A 293 7.68 31.14 -8.90
CA LYS A 293 6.82 30.80 -7.76
C LYS A 293 6.57 29.29 -7.66
N GLU A 294 6.37 28.62 -8.80
CA GLU A 294 6.19 27.16 -8.84
C GLU A 294 7.42 26.42 -8.28
N LEU A 295 8.62 26.81 -8.67
CA LEU A 295 9.86 26.22 -8.19
C LEU A 295 10.13 26.52 -6.71
N GLU A 296 9.88 27.77 -6.27
CA GLU A 296 10.02 28.18 -4.87
C GLU A 296 9.04 27.37 -3.97
N TYR A 297 7.78 27.27 -4.40
CA TYR A 297 6.77 26.48 -3.71
C TYR A 297 7.17 25.00 -3.60
N ALA A 298 7.61 24.40 -4.71
CA ALA A 298 8.00 22.99 -4.70
C ALA A 298 9.23 22.71 -3.81
N LYS A 299 10.23 23.59 -3.83
CA LYS A 299 11.38 23.49 -2.93
C LYS A 299 10.94 23.54 -1.46
N HIS A 300 10.14 24.54 -1.11
CA HIS A 300 9.61 24.72 0.23
C HIS A 300 8.85 23.45 0.73
N CYS A 301 7.91 22.93 -0.08
CA CYS A 301 7.16 21.74 0.30
C CYS A 301 8.05 20.48 0.43
N THR A 302 9.06 20.34 -0.45
CA THR A 302 9.98 19.18 -0.37
C THR A 302 10.92 19.28 0.82
N GLU A 303 11.34 20.47 1.21
CA GLU A 303 12.16 20.73 2.40
C GLU A 303 11.39 20.44 3.69
N ILE A 304 10.16 20.94 3.82
CA ILE A 304 9.29 20.70 5.01
C ILE A 304 9.13 19.20 5.27
N LEU A 305 8.91 18.40 4.21
CA LEU A 305 8.68 16.95 4.34
C LEU A 305 9.98 16.14 4.30
N GLY A 306 11.14 16.77 4.16
CA GLY A 306 12.42 16.09 4.09
C GLY A 306 12.49 15.10 2.93
N VAL A 307 12.06 15.51 1.73
CA VAL A 307 12.16 14.66 0.53
C VAL A 307 13.61 14.54 0.12
N ALA A 308 14.19 13.35 0.23
CA ALA A 308 15.56 13.10 -0.24
C ALA A 308 15.58 13.00 -1.77
N CYS A 309 16.07 14.06 -2.42
CA CYS A 309 16.25 14.14 -3.86
C CYS A 309 17.52 14.96 -4.20
N SER A 310 18.14 14.66 -5.32
CA SER A 310 19.31 15.45 -5.79
C SER A 310 18.90 16.83 -6.29
N SER A 311 17.69 16.97 -6.80
CA SER A 311 17.10 18.22 -7.29
C SER A 311 15.59 18.05 -7.49
N VAL A 312 14.81 19.13 -7.33
CA VAL A 312 13.38 19.16 -7.67
C VAL A 312 13.11 18.96 -9.18
N PHE A 313 14.14 19.04 -10.02
CA PHE A 313 14.05 18.72 -11.44
C PHE A 313 14.16 17.23 -11.75
N GLN A 314 14.57 16.40 -10.78
CA GLN A 314 14.61 14.94 -10.92
C GLN A 314 13.21 14.39 -11.15
N ASN A 315 13.08 13.36 -12.00
CA ASN A 315 11.82 12.65 -12.18
C ASN A 315 11.43 11.90 -10.91
N VAL A 316 10.19 12.05 -10.48
CA VAL A 316 9.68 11.46 -9.23
C VAL A 316 9.72 9.92 -9.26
N GLY A 317 9.62 9.32 -10.44
CA GLY A 317 9.71 7.86 -10.61
C GLY A 317 11.04 7.26 -10.16
N ASN A 318 12.12 8.07 -10.11
CA ASN A 318 13.46 7.63 -9.71
C ASN A 318 13.70 7.71 -8.18
N LEU A 319 12.73 8.17 -7.41
CA LEU A 319 12.82 8.21 -5.95
C LEU A 319 12.46 6.86 -5.33
N SER A 320 12.98 6.62 -4.11
CA SER A 320 12.52 5.51 -3.26
C SER A 320 11.03 5.63 -2.93
N GLY A 321 10.40 4.51 -2.52
CA GLY A 321 8.98 4.48 -2.18
C GLY A 321 8.58 5.51 -1.13
N GLY A 322 9.36 5.64 -0.06
CA GLY A 322 9.12 6.62 1.00
C GLY A 322 9.20 8.07 0.49
N ASN A 323 10.18 8.39 -0.35
CA ASN A 323 10.30 9.73 -0.93
C ASN A 323 9.20 10.03 -1.96
N GLN A 324 8.75 9.04 -2.74
CA GLN A 324 7.57 9.20 -3.59
C GLN A 324 6.33 9.52 -2.75
N GLN A 325 6.13 8.84 -1.61
CA GLN A 325 5.01 9.09 -0.71
C GLN A 325 5.06 10.51 -0.13
N LYS A 326 6.23 10.97 0.29
CA LYS A 326 6.43 12.36 0.75
C LYS A 326 6.07 13.37 -0.35
N VAL A 327 6.42 13.10 -1.62
CA VAL A 327 6.02 13.93 -2.76
C VAL A 327 4.49 13.92 -2.96
N VAL A 328 3.81 12.78 -2.74
CA VAL A 328 2.34 12.76 -2.81
C VAL A 328 1.72 13.61 -1.72
N ILE A 329 2.20 13.51 -0.48
CA ILE A 329 1.71 14.31 0.65
C ILE A 329 2.01 15.80 0.44
N SER A 330 3.17 16.15 -0.12
CA SER A 330 3.60 17.53 -0.35
C SER A 330 2.66 18.35 -1.25
N LYS A 331 1.86 17.69 -2.09
CA LYS A 331 0.83 18.35 -2.91
C LYS A 331 -0.21 19.11 -2.08
N TYR A 332 -0.39 18.73 -0.82
CA TYR A 332 -1.43 19.21 0.07
C TYR A 332 -0.90 20.12 1.17
N ILE A 333 0.42 20.27 1.28
CA ILE A 333 1.05 21.23 2.21
C ILE A 333 0.77 22.66 1.73
N ASP A 334 0.70 23.60 2.67
CA ASP A 334 0.40 25.03 2.43
C ASP A 334 -0.92 25.29 1.67
N ARG A 335 -1.80 24.31 1.65
CA ARG A 335 -3.18 24.47 1.22
C ARG A 335 -4.08 24.52 2.44
N ASN A 336 -5.22 25.17 2.31
CA ASN A 336 -6.23 25.18 3.37
C ASN A 336 -6.95 23.83 3.44
N ILE A 337 -6.17 22.75 3.70
CA ILE A 337 -6.70 21.39 3.88
C ILE A 337 -7.14 21.25 5.32
N ARG A 338 -8.40 20.86 5.51
CA ARG A 338 -9.03 20.60 6.80
C ARG A 338 -9.01 19.14 7.16
N VAL A 339 -9.21 18.28 6.14
CA VAL A 339 -9.23 16.82 6.26
C VAL A 339 -8.28 16.22 5.23
N LEU A 340 -7.28 15.49 5.71
CA LEU A 340 -6.37 14.71 4.86
C LEU A 340 -6.65 13.22 5.06
N ILE A 341 -6.97 12.54 3.99
CA ILE A 341 -7.24 11.11 3.99
C ILE A 341 -6.04 10.41 3.34
N LEU A 342 -5.48 9.41 4.02
CA LEU A 342 -4.36 8.63 3.53
C LEU A 342 -4.78 7.16 3.44
N ASP A 343 -4.82 6.65 2.24
CA ASP A 343 -5.18 5.26 1.98
C ASP A 343 -3.92 4.41 1.84
N GLU A 344 -3.69 3.50 2.80
CA GLU A 344 -2.50 2.63 2.91
C GLU A 344 -1.18 3.42 2.72
N PRO A 345 -0.92 4.48 3.54
CA PRO A 345 0.16 5.45 3.27
C PRO A 345 1.56 4.86 3.32
N THR A 346 1.75 3.74 3.97
CA THR A 346 3.06 3.09 4.17
C THR A 346 3.22 1.79 3.38
N ARG A 347 2.22 1.44 2.57
CA ARG A 347 2.28 0.22 1.76
C ARG A 347 3.42 0.26 0.74
N GLY A 348 4.27 -0.79 0.78
CA GLY A 348 5.46 -0.89 -0.08
C GLY A 348 6.49 0.21 0.18
N ILE A 349 6.64 0.59 1.45
CA ILE A 349 7.66 1.50 1.96
C ILE A 349 8.51 0.72 2.97
N ASP A 350 9.82 0.96 2.96
CA ASP A 350 10.74 0.36 3.92
C ASP A 350 10.49 0.85 5.36
N VAL A 351 10.93 0.05 6.35
CA VAL A 351 10.66 0.30 7.78
C VAL A 351 11.17 1.67 8.24
N GLY A 352 12.36 2.09 7.79
CA GLY A 352 12.93 3.38 8.18
C GLY A 352 12.16 4.57 7.62
N ALA A 353 11.57 4.42 6.43
CA ALA A 353 10.77 5.47 5.82
C ALA A 353 9.33 5.49 6.38
N LYS A 354 8.79 4.36 6.90
CA LYS A 354 7.49 4.34 7.59
C LYS A 354 7.45 5.33 8.77
N ASP A 355 8.48 5.31 9.61
CA ASP A 355 8.57 6.22 10.78
C ASP A 355 8.52 7.69 10.38
N GLN A 356 9.19 8.05 9.28
CA GLN A 356 9.17 9.42 8.77
C GLN A 356 7.78 9.84 8.27
N ILE A 357 7.01 8.92 7.67
CA ILE A 357 5.63 9.17 7.26
C ILE A 357 4.74 9.36 8.51
N TYR A 358 4.93 8.56 9.55
CA TYR A 358 4.20 8.72 10.81
C TYR A 358 4.47 10.08 11.46
N GLU A 359 5.74 10.52 11.50
CA GLU A 359 6.12 11.84 12.01
C GLU A 359 5.45 12.98 11.22
N ILE A 360 5.38 12.84 9.89
CA ILE A 360 4.69 13.81 9.03
C ILE A 360 3.20 13.85 9.38
N ILE A 361 2.53 12.70 9.46
CA ILE A 361 1.10 12.59 9.78
C ILE A 361 0.79 13.22 11.13
N GLU A 362 1.59 12.90 12.15
CA GLU A 362 1.46 13.47 13.49
C GLU A 362 1.67 14.99 13.48
N GLY A 363 2.68 15.48 12.77
CA GLY A 363 2.95 16.91 12.63
C GLY A 363 1.80 17.68 12.00
N LEU A 364 1.17 17.12 10.96
CA LEU A 364 -0.01 17.70 10.32
C LEU A 364 -1.20 17.76 11.27
N ALA A 365 -1.46 16.70 12.02
CA ALA A 365 -2.54 16.68 12.99
C ALA A 365 -2.29 17.63 14.16
N GLN A 366 -1.04 17.78 14.65
CA GLN A 366 -0.68 18.78 15.68
C GLN A 366 -0.93 20.22 15.20
N GLN A 367 -0.82 20.49 13.90
CA GLN A 367 -1.17 21.77 13.30
C GLN A 367 -2.70 22.00 13.19
N GLY A 368 -3.51 21.04 13.66
CA GLY A 368 -4.97 21.15 13.69
C GLY A 368 -5.67 20.54 12.48
N MET A 369 -4.94 19.85 11.57
CA MET A 369 -5.56 19.11 10.46
C MET A 369 -6.25 17.85 11.00
N ALA A 370 -7.47 17.55 10.56
CA ALA A 370 -8.10 16.26 10.79
C ALA A 370 -7.49 15.24 9.81
N VAL A 371 -7.06 14.09 10.31
CA VAL A 371 -6.42 13.07 9.47
C VAL A 371 -7.20 11.76 9.58
N ILE A 372 -7.47 11.14 8.42
CA ILE A 372 -8.02 9.77 8.35
C ILE A 372 -6.93 8.88 7.76
N VAL A 373 -6.54 7.83 8.46
CA VAL A 373 -5.58 6.83 7.99
C VAL A 373 -6.29 5.50 7.78
N ILE A 374 -6.34 5.06 6.55
CA ILE A 374 -6.82 3.72 6.20
C ILE A 374 -5.61 2.80 6.18
N SER A 375 -5.64 1.73 6.99
CA SER A 375 -4.58 0.71 6.97
C SER A 375 -5.14 -0.68 7.23
N SER A 376 -4.49 -1.67 6.64
CA SER A 376 -4.70 -3.10 6.90
C SER A 376 -3.82 -3.63 8.03
N GLU A 377 -2.88 -2.82 8.54
CA GLU A 377 -1.95 -3.17 9.61
C GLU A 377 -2.42 -2.57 10.95
N ILE A 378 -2.96 -3.40 11.86
CA ILE A 378 -3.39 -2.95 13.20
C ILE A 378 -2.28 -2.25 13.98
N PRO A 379 -1.03 -2.77 14.03
CA PRO A 379 0.04 -2.12 14.76
C PRO A 379 0.33 -0.69 14.29
N GLU A 380 0.18 -0.42 13.00
CA GLU A 380 0.33 0.91 12.43
C GLU A 380 -0.72 1.89 12.99
N LEU A 381 -1.98 1.47 13.02
CA LEU A 381 -3.07 2.29 13.55
C LEU A 381 -2.95 2.51 15.06
N GLN A 382 -2.60 1.46 15.81
CA GLN A 382 -2.37 1.55 17.25
C GLN A 382 -1.25 2.54 17.60
N LEU A 383 -0.23 2.61 16.75
CA LEU A 383 0.92 3.51 16.97
C LEU A 383 0.52 4.98 16.84
N MET A 384 -0.24 5.36 15.79
CA MET A 384 -0.43 6.77 15.43
C MET A 384 -1.85 7.31 15.67
N CYS A 385 -2.89 6.48 15.72
CA CYS A 385 -4.27 6.95 15.77
C CYS A 385 -4.76 7.29 17.18
N ASP A 386 -5.73 8.19 17.26
CA ASP A 386 -6.43 8.54 18.50
C ASP A 386 -7.67 7.63 18.70
N ARG A 387 -8.35 7.27 17.61
CA ARG A 387 -9.46 6.30 17.57
C ARG A 387 -9.33 5.43 16.32
N ILE A 388 -9.90 4.23 16.37
CA ILE A 388 -9.97 3.30 15.23
C ILE A 388 -11.44 2.98 14.94
N CYS A 389 -11.88 3.35 13.73
CA CYS A 389 -13.15 2.95 13.16
C CYS A 389 -12.96 1.61 12.46
N VAL A 390 -13.60 0.55 12.97
CA VAL A 390 -13.48 -0.80 12.41
C VAL A 390 -14.62 -1.04 11.44
N MET A 391 -14.29 -1.54 10.25
CA MET A 391 -15.24 -1.84 9.19
C MET A 391 -15.25 -3.33 8.85
N SER A 392 -16.44 -3.87 8.63
CA SER A 392 -16.67 -5.23 8.14
C SER A 392 -17.83 -5.25 7.14
N GLN A 393 -17.64 -5.89 5.99
CA GLN A 393 -18.70 -6.09 4.98
C GLN A 393 -19.49 -4.82 4.62
N GLY A 394 -18.77 -3.68 4.48
CA GLY A 394 -19.37 -2.40 4.12
C GLY A 394 -20.09 -1.67 5.23
N LYS A 395 -19.90 -2.04 6.51
CA LYS A 395 -20.46 -1.38 7.69
C LYS A 395 -19.37 -0.97 8.67
N VAL A 396 -19.61 0.07 9.44
CA VAL A 396 -18.84 0.34 10.67
C VAL A 396 -19.40 -0.58 11.77
N THR A 397 -18.54 -1.44 12.32
CA THR A 397 -18.90 -2.36 13.39
C THR A 397 -18.71 -1.73 14.76
N THR A 398 -17.63 -0.97 14.93
CA THR A 398 -17.33 -0.26 16.18
C THR A 398 -16.36 0.88 15.94
N VAL A 399 -16.27 1.82 16.88
CA VAL A 399 -15.20 2.81 16.98
C VAL A 399 -14.54 2.60 18.34
N ILE A 400 -13.23 2.39 18.33
CA ILE A 400 -12.43 2.02 19.49
C ILE A 400 -11.54 3.22 19.85
N ASP A 401 -11.58 3.63 21.11
CA ASP A 401 -10.73 4.70 21.63
C ASP A 401 -9.32 4.19 21.95
N ARG A 402 -8.34 5.09 21.98
CA ARG A 402 -6.93 4.75 22.22
C ARG A 402 -6.68 3.98 23.52
N SER A 403 -7.48 4.20 24.57
CA SER A 403 -7.41 3.46 25.84
C SER A 403 -7.56 1.94 25.66
N ASP A 404 -8.31 1.53 24.65
CA ASP A 404 -8.71 0.13 24.41
C ASP A 404 -7.91 -0.54 23.28
N PHE A 405 -6.87 0.14 22.75
CA PHE A 405 -6.02 -0.39 21.67
C PHE A 405 -5.18 -1.61 22.05
N ALA A 406 -4.96 -1.85 23.34
CA ALA A 406 -4.20 -3.00 23.82
C ALA A 406 -4.87 -4.34 23.44
N ASP A 407 -6.19 -4.35 23.22
CA ASP A 407 -6.94 -5.53 22.83
C ASP A 407 -7.04 -5.65 21.29
N SER A 408 -5.93 -6.08 20.67
CA SER A 408 -5.88 -6.33 19.21
C SER A 408 -6.85 -7.41 18.77
N ASP A 409 -7.17 -8.39 19.64
CA ASP A 409 -8.12 -9.46 19.34
C ASP A 409 -9.54 -8.91 19.20
N ASN A 410 -9.92 -7.93 20.02
CA ASN A 410 -11.20 -7.25 19.90
C ASN A 410 -11.31 -6.49 18.56
N ILE A 411 -10.24 -5.81 18.15
CA ILE A 411 -10.20 -5.11 16.84
C ILE A 411 -10.40 -6.12 15.71
N LEU A 412 -9.71 -7.26 15.75
CA LEU A 412 -9.81 -8.31 14.74
C LEU A 412 -11.20 -8.97 14.70
N ARG A 413 -11.80 -9.32 15.86
CA ARG A 413 -13.15 -9.89 15.94
C ARG A 413 -14.18 -8.97 15.28
N ASN A 414 -14.14 -7.70 15.62
CA ASN A 414 -15.04 -6.71 15.02
C ASN A 414 -14.83 -6.56 13.50
N ALA A 415 -13.61 -6.72 12.99
CA ALA A 415 -13.30 -6.68 11.56
C ALA A 415 -13.79 -7.95 10.83
N ILE A 416 -13.86 -9.09 11.51
CA ILE A 416 -14.41 -10.35 10.98
C ILE A 416 -15.95 -10.30 11.07
N GLY A 417 -16.52 -9.49 11.97
CA GLY A 417 -17.95 -9.38 12.17
C GLY A 417 -18.51 -10.45 13.13
N ILE A 418 -17.67 -10.85 14.13
CA ILE A 418 -18.01 -11.82 15.18
C ILE A 418 -18.04 -11.10 16.53
#